data_01530f032156380c61d683ab101ae4e6
#
_entry.id   01530f032156380c61d683ab101ae4e6
#
_cell.length_a   1.000
_cell.length_b   1.000
_cell.length_c   1.000
_cell.angle_alpha   90.00
_cell.angle_beta   90.00
_cell.angle_gamma   90.00
#
_symmetry.space_group_name_H-M   'P 1'
#
loop_
_entity.id
_entity.type
_entity.pdbx_description
1 polymer ?
#
loop_
_entity_poly.entity_id
_entity_poly.type
_entity_poly.pdbx_seq_one_letter_code
_entity_poly.pdbx_strand_id
1 'polypeptide(L)'
;NRVGDCFLTIGMFALLWSFGNIDYNTVFSLAPFVNENIVTIIGMCFLIGAMAKSSQVGLHVWLPLAMEGPTPVSALIHAATMVTAGVYLLMRASPLIEYSSTTLIISLWLGAITTVFSSLIGLFQEDIKKVIAYSTMSQLGMMVIAVGLSSYNVALFHLVNHAFYKGLLFLGAGAVIHAVSDNQDFRRYGGLRALLPLSYSVMLIASLSLVAFPFMTGFYSKDLILESIYGQFYFTSTVVYFIASIG
;
A
#
# COMPACT_ATOMS: atom_id res chain seq x y z
N ASN A 1 14.30 1.02 6.00
CA ASN A 1 13.58 2.09 6.71
C ASN A 1 14.45 3.33 6.99
N ARG A 2 15.70 3.17 7.41
CA ARG A 2 16.61 4.32 7.70
C ARG A 2 16.89 5.18 6.47
N VAL A 3 17.02 4.57 5.30
CA VAL A 3 17.17 5.33 4.03
C VAL A 3 15.93 6.21 3.82
N GLY A 4 14.73 5.66 3.96
CA GLY A 4 13.50 6.44 3.86
C GLY A 4 13.38 7.54 4.92
N ASP A 5 13.80 7.27 6.18
CA ASP A 5 13.81 8.28 7.24
C ASP A 5 14.77 9.45 6.92
N CYS A 6 15.95 9.16 6.34
CA CYS A 6 16.88 10.20 5.90
C CYS A 6 16.27 11.10 4.82
N PHE A 7 15.66 10.51 3.79
CA PHE A 7 15.02 11.30 2.73
C PHE A 7 13.83 12.12 3.26
N LEU A 8 13.04 11.54 4.16
CA LEU A 8 11.92 12.24 4.78
C LEU A 8 12.39 13.45 5.59
N THR A 9 13.49 13.28 6.34
CA THR A 9 14.13 14.37 7.10
C THR A 9 14.67 15.47 6.18
N ILE A 10 15.33 15.09 5.06
CA ILE A 10 15.80 16.03 4.05
C ILE A 10 14.61 16.80 3.46
N GLY A 11 13.50 16.12 3.14
CA GLY A 11 12.28 16.76 2.65
C GLY A 11 11.68 17.76 3.65
N MET A 12 11.69 17.44 4.94
CA MET A 12 11.25 18.36 6.01
C MET A 12 12.15 19.58 6.11
N PHE A 13 13.48 19.44 6.02
CA PHE A 13 14.39 20.57 6.00
C PHE A 13 14.23 21.42 4.74
N ALA A 14 14.00 20.79 3.58
CA ALA A 14 13.73 21.50 2.35
C ALA A 14 12.43 22.32 2.42
N LEU A 15 11.38 21.79 3.09
CA LEU A 15 10.16 22.55 3.39
C LEU A 15 10.48 23.77 4.25
N LEU A 16 11.23 23.59 5.33
CA LEU A 16 11.58 24.66 6.26
C LEU A 16 12.41 25.75 5.57
N TRP A 17 13.32 25.34 4.70
CA TRP A 17 14.14 26.27 3.90
C TRP A 17 13.31 27.09 2.89
N SER A 18 12.37 26.44 2.20
CA SER A 18 11.62 27.06 1.09
C SER A 18 10.38 27.83 1.55
N PHE A 19 9.67 27.34 2.57
CA PHE A 19 8.40 27.90 3.06
C PHE A 19 8.54 28.66 4.39
N GLY A 20 9.67 28.53 5.08
CA GLY A 20 9.91 29.13 6.41
C GLY A 20 9.11 28.47 7.54
N ASN A 21 8.23 27.54 7.24
CA ASN A 21 7.38 26.83 8.22
C ASN A 21 7.09 25.40 7.73
N ILE A 22 6.65 24.51 8.66
CA ILE A 22 6.25 23.13 8.38
C ILE A 22 4.73 22.96 8.51
N ASP A 23 4.00 23.97 8.99
CA ASP A 23 2.55 23.88 9.15
C ASP A 23 1.84 23.64 7.83
N TYR A 24 0.92 22.67 7.81
CA TYR A 24 0.17 22.31 6.61
C TYR A 24 -0.53 23.51 5.97
N ASN A 25 -1.18 24.36 6.77
CA ASN A 25 -1.93 25.52 6.26
C ASN A 25 -1.01 26.51 5.51
N THR A 26 0.15 26.84 6.08
CA THR A 26 1.12 27.74 5.48
C THR A 26 1.78 27.15 4.25
N VAL A 27 2.19 25.88 4.30
CA VAL A 27 2.80 25.18 3.17
C VAL A 27 1.83 25.07 2.00
N PHE A 28 0.59 24.66 2.25
CA PHE A 28 -0.41 24.45 1.19
C PHE A 28 -0.88 25.77 0.56
N SER A 29 -0.95 26.85 1.32
CA SER A 29 -1.28 28.18 0.76
C SER A 29 -0.18 28.77 -0.09
N LEU A 30 1.08 28.46 0.21
CA LEU A 30 2.24 28.96 -0.52
C LEU A 30 2.70 28.04 -1.66
N ALA A 31 2.26 26.78 -1.68
CA ALA A 31 2.66 25.80 -2.69
C ALA A 31 2.51 26.28 -4.14
N PRO A 32 1.42 26.98 -4.54
CA PRO A 32 1.28 27.50 -5.91
C PRO A 32 2.28 28.57 -6.32
N PHE A 33 2.90 29.24 -5.35
CA PHE A 33 3.80 30.38 -5.59
C PHE A 33 5.28 30.00 -5.57
N VAL A 34 5.60 28.78 -5.12
CA VAL A 34 6.99 28.27 -5.05
C VAL A 34 7.36 27.63 -6.38
N ASN A 35 8.65 27.70 -6.72
CA ASN A 35 9.18 27.11 -7.95
C ASN A 35 8.90 25.59 -7.99
N GLU A 36 8.34 25.12 -9.11
CA GLU A 36 8.00 23.72 -9.35
C GLU A 36 9.16 22.75 -9.08
N ASN A 37 10.40 23.14 -9.40
CA ASN A 37 11.58 22.31 -9.16
C ASN A 37 11.82 22.04 -7.66
N ILE A 38 11.57 23.04 -6.81
CA ILE A 38 11.72 22.90 -5.35
C ILE A 38 10.62 21.96 -4.81
N VAL A 39 9.39 22.18 -5.26
CA VAL A 39 8.25 21.34 -4.89
C VAL A 39 8.49 19.89 -5.34
N THR A 40 9.06 19.69 -6.52
CA THR A 40 9.42 18.38 -7.05
C THR A 40 10.47 17.68 -6.19
N ILE A 41 11.53 18.38 -5.76
CA ILE A 41 12.55 17.81 -4.87
C ILE A 41 11.93 17.38 -3.54
N ILE A 42 11.07 18.20 -2.95
CA ILE A 42 10.37 17.89 -1.70
C ILE A 42 9.43 16.69 -1.90
N GLY A 43 8.64 16.69 -2.98
CA GLY A 43 7.74 15.61 -3.34
C GLY A 43 8.47 14.28 -3.53
N MET A 44 9.62 14.30 -4.20
CA MET A 44 10.48 13.11 -4.36
C MET A 44 11.05 12.61 -3.04
N CYS A 45 11.45 13.50 -2.14
CA CYS A 45 11.91 13.10 -0.80
C CYS A 45 10.77 12.44 0.00
N PHE A 46 9.56 12.97 -0.09
CA PHE A 46 8.39 12.36 0.55
C PHE A 46 8.01 11.04 -0.08
N LEU A 47 8.10 10.93 -1.42
CA LEU A 47 7.85 9.67 -2.12
C LEU A 47 8.83 8.58 -1.69
N ILE A 48 10.14 8.86 -1.60
CA ILE A 48 11.14 7.88 -1.12
C ILE A 48 10.88 7.50 0.35
N GLY A 49 10.52 8.46 1.19
CA GLY A 49 10.10 8.19 2.56
C GLY A 49 8.87 7.29 2.65
N ALA A 50 7.87 7.56 1.80
CA ALA A 50 6.68 6.74 1.68
C ALA A 50 6.97 5.34 1.12
N MET A 51 7.88 5.22 0.13
CA MET A 51 8.35 3.92 -0.42
C MET A 51 8.91 3.02 0.68
N ALA A 52 9.71 3.57 1.57
CA ALA A 52 10.31 2.80 2.65
C ALA A 52 9.24 2.31 3.64
N LYS A 53 8.34 3.17 4.09
CA LYS A 53 7.28 2.81 5.05
C LYS A 53 6.22 1.89 4.43
N SER A 54 5.81 2.15 3.19
CA SER A 54 4.81 1.35 2.46
C SER A 54 5.43 0.21 1.66
N SER A 55 6.71 -0.11 1.90
CA SER A 55 7.41 -1.24 1.29
C SER A 55 7.25 -1.35 -0.23
N GLN A 56 7.40 -0.25 -0.95
CA GLN A 56 7.39 -0.26 -2.41
C GLN A 56 8.68 -0.90 -2.95
N VAL A 57 8.66 -1.33 -4.21
CA VAL A 57 9.83 -1.94 -4.88
C VAL A 57 11.08 -1.08 -4.67
N GLY A 58 12.20 -1.73 -4.36
CA GLY A 58 13.46 -1.09 -3.98
C GLY A 58 13.70 -1.01 -2.47
N LEU A 59 12.67 -0.72 -1.67
CA LEU A 59 12.77 -0.60 -0.20
C LEU A 59 11.82 -1.56 0.55
N HIS A 60 11.48 -2.71 -0.05
CA HIS A 60 10.45 -3.65 0.44
C HIS A 60 10.99 -4.81 1.30
N VAL A 61 12.30 -5.08 1.28
CA VAL A 61 12.89 -6.31 1.84
C VAL A 61 12.58 -6.52 3.33
N TRP A 62 12.37 -5.46 4.08
CA TRP A 62 12.05 -5.52 5.50
C TRP A 62 10.66 -6.13 5.79
N LEU A 63 9.70 -6.01 4.85
CA LEU A 63 8.31 -6.42 5.06
C LEU A 63 8.16 -7.94 5.26
N PRO A 64 8.68 -8.81 4.38
CA PRO A 64 8.63 -10.26 4.60
C PRO A 64 9.43 -10.72 5.82
N LEU A 65 10.54 -10.04 6.15
CA LEU A 65 11.36 -10.35 7.31
C LEU A 65 10.63 -10.04 8.63
N ALA A 66 9.79 -9.01 8.65
CA ALA A 66 8.98 -8.66 9.81
C ALA A 66 7.90 -9.71 10.14
N MET A 67 7.65 -10.69 9.25
CA MET A 67 6.69 -11.78 9.48
C MET A 67 7.14 -12.81 10.52
N GLU A 68 8.39 -12.79 10.95
CA GLU A 68 8.89 -13.66 12.02
C GLU A 68 8.31 -13.32 13.40
N GLY A 69 7.75 -12.12 13.55
CA GLY A 69 7.12 -11.66 14.78
C GLY A 69 5.77 -12.35 15.09
N PRO A 70 5.23 -12.14 16.30
CA PRO A 70 3.92 -12.66 16.69
C PRO A 70 2.81 -12.18 15.75
N THR A 71 1.85 -13.06 15.41
CA THR A 71 0.81 -12.77 14.41
C THR A 71 -0.06 -11.54 14.73
N PRO A 72 -0.46 -11.26 15.99
CA PRO A 72 -1.22 -10.04 16.30
C PRO A 72 -0.43 -8.75 16.02
N VAL A 73 0.88 -8.78 16.26
CA VAL A 73 1.78 -7.64 15.94
C VAL A 73 1.90 -7.47 14.42
N SER A 74 2.05 -8.59 13.70
CA SER A 74 2.05 -8.57 12.22
C SER A 74 0.74 -8.00 11.68
N ALA A 75 -0.41 -8.37 12.25
CA ALA A 75 -1.71 -7.81 11.88
C ALA A 75 -1.75 -6.29 12.08
N LEU A 76 -1.29 -5.79 13.22
CA LEU A 76 -1.26 -4.36 13.51
C LEU A 76 -0.36 -3.59 12.53
N ILE A 77 0.87 -4.06 12.33
CA ILE A 77 1.88 -3.40 11.50
C ILE A 77 1.46 -3.38 10.02
N HIS A 78 0.96 -4.51 9.50
CA HIS A 78 0.75 -4.70 8.06
C HIS A 78 -0.67 -4.43 7.58
N ALA A 79 -1.67 -4.42 8.47
CA ALA A 79 -3.04 -4.12 8.07
C ALA A 79 -3.33 -2.61 8.08
N ALA A 80 -3.06 -1.93 9.20
CA ALA A 80 -3.66 -0.62 9.44
C ALA A 80 -2.66 0.51 9.76
N THR A 81 -1.41 0.23 10.17
CA THR A 81 -0.58 1.28 10.77
C THR A 81 0.68 1.60 9.99
N MET A 82 1.74 0.82 10.13
CA MET A 82 3.07 1.21 9.64
C MET A 82 3.15 1.28 8.12
N VAL A 83 2.61 0.29 7.42
CA VAL A 83 2.69 0.22 5.95
C VAL A 83 1.74 1.20 5.26
N THR A 84 0.63 1.57 5.89
CA THR A 84 -0.31 2.56 5.35
C THR A 84 0.14 4.00 5.60
N ALA A 85 1.05 4.22 6.56
CA ALA A 85 1.54 5.56 6.91
C ALA A 85 2.22 6.29 5.75
N GLY A 86 2.96 5.57 4.89
CA GLY A 86 3.60 6.17 3.71
C GLY A 86 2.59 6.65 2.68
N VAL A 87 1.58 5.82 2.37
CA VAL A 87 0.50 6.21 1.45
C VAL A 87 -0.32 7.36 2.05
N TYR A 88 -0.61 7.30 3.35
CA TYR A 88 -1.32 8.39 4.05
C TYR A 88 -0.54 9.70 3.99
N LEU A 89 0.78 9.67 4.16
CA LEU A 89 1.63 10.85 4.01
C LEU A 89 1.46 11.50 2.62
N LEU A 90 1.50 10.70 1.55
CA LEU A 90 1.32 11.20 0.19
C LEU A 90 -0.08 11.79 -0.01
N MET A 91 -1.12 11.14 0.49
CA MET A 91 -2.49 11.66 0.43
C MET A 91 -2.64 12.95 1.24
N ARG A 92 -2.03 13.03 2.42
CA ARG A 92 -2.09 14.23 3.28
C ARG A 92 -1.33 15.41 2.68
N ALA A 93 -0.21 15.13 1.99
CA ALA A 93 0.59 16.13 1.29
C ALA A 93 0.07 16.43 -0.14
N SER A 94 -1.13 15.94 -0.50
CA SER A 94 -1.70 16.09 -1.84
C SER A 94 -1.66 17.53 -2.37
N PRO A 95 -2.01 18.60 -1.58
CA PRO A 95 -1.98 19.96 -2.11
C PRO A 95 -0.57 20.46 -2.49
N LEU A 96 0.47 19.82 -1.97
CA LEU A 96 1.85 20.10 -2.37
C LEU A 96 2.25 19.24 -3.58
N ILE A 97 1.94 17.93 -3.55
CA ILE A 97 2.35 16.96 -4.58
C ILE A 97 1.70 17.28 -5.92
N GLU A 98 0.49 17.83 -5.93
CA GLU A 98 -0.26 18.23 -7.13
C GLU A 98 0.52 19.20 -8.03
N TYR A 99 1.37 20.05 -7.44
CA TYR A 99 2.23 20.99 -8.17
C TYR A 99 3.54 20.35 -8.68
N SER A 100 3.68 19.02 -8.57
CA SER A 100 4.85 18.26 -9.03
C SER A 100 4.43 17.14 -9.97
N SER A 101 4.29 17.45 -11.26
CA SER A 101 3.88 16.47 -12.29
C SER A 101 4.85 15.27 -12.36
N THR A 102 6.14 15.50 -12.18
CA THR A 102 7.16 14.43 -12.19
C THR A 102 6.99 13.45 -11.04
N THR A 103 6.67 13.93 -9.83
CA THR A 103 6.44 13.08 -8.66
C THR A 103 5.20 12.20 -8.86
N LEU A 104 4.12 12.75 -9.44
CA LEU A 104 2.90 12.00 -9.75
C LEU A 104 3.17 10.89 -10.75
N ILE A 105 3.87 11.16 -11.85
CA ILE A 105 4.22 10.16 -12.87
C ILE A 105 5.09 9.05 -12.27
N ILE A 106 6.10 9.41 -11.47
CA ILE A 106 6.99 8.43 -10.84
C ILE A 106 6.21 7.57 -9.83
N SER A 107 5.31 8.16 -9.06
CA SER A 107 4.46 7.40 -8.12
C SER A 107 3.54 6.44 -8.84
N LEU A 108 2.96 6.82 -9.98
CA LEU A 108 2.13 5.98 -10.83
C LEU A 108 2.89 4.71 -11.29
N TRP A 109 4.07 4.89 -11.89
CA TRP A 109 4.88 3.77 -12.35
C TRP A 109 5.40 2.89 -11.20
N LEU A 110 5.83 3.51 -10.12
CA LEU A 110 6.29 2.81 -8.94
C LEU A 110 5.21 1.90 -8.36
N GLY A 111 3.98 2.43 -8.22
CA GLY A 111 2.83 1.65 -7.76
C GLY A 111 2.51 0.49 -8.70
N ALA A 112 2.53 0.70 -10.02
CA ALA A 112 2.27 -0.32 -11.03
C ALA A 112 3.30 -1.46 -10.97
N ILE A 113 4.58 -1.12 -10.93
CA ILE A 113 5.66 -2.11 -10.82
C ILE A 113 5.55 -2.89 -9.51
N THR A 114 5.23 -2.21 -8.41
CA THR A 114 5.10 -2.83 -7.09
C THR A 114 3.94 -3.83 -7.06
N THR A 115 2.79 -3.51 -7.65
CA THR A 115 1.63 -4.42 -7.68
C THR A 115 1.96 -5.73 -8.36
N VAL A 116 2.52 -5.70 -9.56
CA VAL A 116 2.86 -6.93 -10.32
C VAL A 116 4.01 -7.69 -9.67
N PHE A 117 5.07 -6.98 -9.26
CA PHE A 117 6.23 -7.61 -8.63
C PHE A 117 5.84 -8.38 -7.37
N SER A 118 5.05 -7.76 -6.50
CA SER A 118 4.64 -8.40 -5.25
C SER A 118 3.64 -9.54 -5.44
N SER A 119 2.71 -9.42 -6.39
CA SER A 119 1.75 -10.50 -6.68
C SER A 119 2.46 -11.71 -7.26
N LEU A 120 3.42 -11.53 -8.18
CA LEU A 120 4.22 -12.63 -8.73
C LEU A 120 5.04 -13.35 -7.65
N ILE A 121 5.72 -12.62 -6.78
CA ILE A 121 6.48 -13.24 -5.68
C ILE A 121 5.55 -13.97 -4.71
N GLY A 122 4.38 -13.38 -4.42
CA GLY A 122 3.39 -13.97 -3.54
C GLY A 122 2.92 -15.36 -3.96
N LEU A 123 2.86 -15.64 -5.26
CA LEU A 123 2.48 -16.94 -5.82
C LEU A 123 3.44 -18.08 -5.44
N PHE A 124 4.72 -17.77 -5.20
CA PHE A 124 5.74 -18.77 -4.90
C PHE A 124 6.07 -18.89 -3.41
N GLN A 125 5.35 -18.17 -2.55
CA GLN A 125 5.59 -18.27 -1.10
C GLN A 125 4.89 -19.49 -0.52
N GLU A 126 5.55 -20.15 0.43
CA GLU A 126 5.04 -21.34 1.12
C GLU A 126 4.51 -21.01 2.52
N ASP A 127 4.91 -19.88 3.08
CA ASP A 127 4.50 -19.41 4.40
C ASP A 127 3.22 -18.56 4.29
N ILE A 128 2.18 -18.93 5.02
CA ILE A 128 0.89 -18.22 5.01
C ILE A 128 1.03 -16.72 5.35
N LYS A 129 1.90 -16.38 6.31
CA LYS A 129 2.16 -14.97 6.68
C LYS A 129 2.82 -14.21 5.53
N LYS A 130 3.78 -14.81 4.82
CA LYS A 130 4.47 -14.19 3.70
C LYS A 130 3.54 -13.98 2.51
N VAL A 131 2.65 -14.94 2.20
CA VAL A 131 1.61 -14.77 1.18
C VAL A 131 0.74 -13.55 1.49
N ILE A 132 0.26 -13.43 2.72
CA ILE A 132 -0.56 -12.28 3.14
C ILE A 132 0.26 -10.98 3.09
N ALA A 133 1.54 -10.99 3.43
CA ALA A 133 2.42 -9.83 3.38
C ALA A 133 2.65 -9.34 1.94
N TYR A 134 2.97 -10.21 0.99
CA TYR A 134 3.14 -9.83 -0.41
C TYR A 134 1.83 -9.32 -1.02
N SER A 135 0.70 -9.92 -0.66
CA SER A 135 -0.59 -9.38 -1.07
C SER A 135 -0.92 -8.02 -0.41
N THR A 136 -0.40 -7.68 0.78
CA THR A 136 -0.50 -6.30 1.30
C THR A 136 0.34 -5.34 0.48
N MET A 137 1.54 -5.72 0.11
CA MET A 137 2.43 -4.92 -0.73
C MET A 137 1.79 -4.59 -2.09
N SER A 138 1.09 -5.57 -2.72
CA SER A 138 0.39 -5.32 -3.99
C SER A 138 -0.76 -4.31 -3.81
N GLN A 139 -1.54 -4.43 -2.74
CA GLN A 139 -2.63 -3.48 -2.48
C GLN A 139 -2.13 -2.05 -2.17
N LEU A 140 -1.00 -1.94 -1.46
CA LEU A 140 -0.35 -0.64 -1.25
C LEU A 140 0.16 -0.03 -2.57
N GLY A 141 0.67 -0.87 -3.48
CA GLY A 141 1.00 -0.44 -4.84
C GLY A 141 -0.20 0.15 -5.57
N MET A 142 -1.38 -0.48 -5.49
CA MET A 142 -2.61 0.06 -6.06
C MET A 142 -3.00 1.42 -5.47
N MET A 143 -2.82 1.60 -4.14
CA MET A 143 -3.06 2.91 -3.52
C MET A 143 -2.09 3.98 -4.01
N VAL A 144 -0.82 3.62 -4.23
CA VAL A 144 0.19 4.55 -4.78
C VAL A 144 -0.12 4.90 -6.24
N ILE A 145 -0.67 3.97 -7.05
CA ILE A 145 -1.20 4.27 -8.39
C ILE A 145 -2.30 5.34 -8.28
N ALA A 146 -3.28 5.16 -7.38
CA ALA A 146 -4.37 6.10 -7.21
C ALA A 146 -3.88 7.49 -6.77
N VAL A 147 -2.84 7.57 -5.93
CA VAL A 147 -2.15 8.83 -5.60
C VAL A 147 -1.52 9.46 -6.85
N GLY A 148 -0.82 8.66 -7.67
CA GLY A 148 -0.20 9.15 -8.92
C GLY A 148 -1.20 9.66 -9.96
N LEU A 149 -2.48 9.25 -9.85
CA LEU A 149 -3.60 9.73 -10.66
C LEU A 149 -4.34 10.93 -10.02
N SER A 150 -3.83 11.49 -8.94
CA SER A 150 -4.49 12.53 -8.14
C SER A 150 -5.87 12.11 -7.58
N SER A 151 -6.16 10.81 -7.56
CA SER A 151 -7.42 10.23 -7.06
C SER A 151 -7.32 9.89 -5.56
N TYR A 152 -7.01 10.88 -4.74
CA TYR A 152 -6.72 10.71 -3.31
C TYR A 152 -7.89 10.14 -2.51
N ASN A 153 -9.12 10.52 -2.83
CA ASN A 153 -10.32 10.02 -2.17
C ASN A 153 -10.51 8.51 -2.42
N VAL A 154 -10.22 8.04 -3.63
CA VAL A 154 -10.29 6.62 -3.99
C VAL A 154 -9.18 5.84 -3.26
N ALA A 155 -7.96 6.41 -3.20
CA ALA A 155 -6.86 5.84 -2.43
C ALA A 155 -7.21 5.69 -0.95
N LEU A 156 -7.82 6.72 -0.34
CA LEU A 156 -8.27 6.70 1.06
C LEU A 156 -9.38 5.67 1.29
N PHE A 157 -10.36 5.61 0.39
CA PHE A 157 -11.44 4.62 0.47
C PHE A 157 -10.90 3.18 0.43
N HIS A 158 -9.95 2.92 -0.47
CA HIS A 158 -9.32 1.60 -0.55
C HIS A 158 -8.44 1.32 0.70
N LEU A 159 -7.76 2.32 1.25
CA LEU A 159 -6.96 2.19 2.47
C LEU A 159 -7.82 1.75 3.66
N VAL A 160 -8.99 2.35 3.85
CA VAL A 160 -9.91 1.98 4.93
C VAL A 160 -10.38 0.54 4.77
N ASN A 161 -10.83 0.15 3.59
CA ASN A 161 -11.27 -1.22 3.30
C ASN A 161 -10.13 -2.23 3.51
N HIS A 162 -8.93 -1.89 3.06
CA HIS A 162 -7.72 -2.69 3.22
C HIS A 162 -7.42 -2.98 4.69
N ALA A 163 -7.50 -1.99 5.56
CA ALA A 163 -7.22 -2.14 6.98
C ALA A 163 -8.10 -3.24 7.62
N PHE A 164 -9.39 -3.28 7.27
CA PHE A 164 -10.33 -4.25 7.82
C PHE A 164 -10.08 -5.68 7.28
N TYR A 165 -10.12 -5.89 5.97
CA TYR A 165 -10.01 -7.25 5.46
C TYR A 165 -8.61 -7.85 5.66
N LYS A 166 -7.54 -7.03 5.67
CA LYS A 166 -6.19 -7.52 5.98
C LYS A 166 -6.00 -7.83 7.45
N GLY A 167 -6.55 -6.99 8.35
CA GLY A 167 -6.58 -7.30 9.77
C GLY A 167 -7.26 -8.64 10.03
N LEU A 168 -8.40 -8.88 9.36
CA LEU A 168 -9.15 -10.13 9.45
C LEU A 168 -8.35 -11.34 8.92
N LEU A 169 -7.64 -11.19 7.77
CA LEU A 169 -6.79 -12.25 7.21
C LEU A 169 -5.63 -12.61 8.14
N PHE A 170 -4.92 -11.62 8.70
CA PHE A 170 -3.80 -11.88 9.60
C PHE A 170 -4.26 -12.54 10.90
N LEU A 171 -5.34 -12.06 11.51
CA LEU A 171 -5.86 -12.64 12.74
C LEU A 171 -6.42 -14.06 12.51
N GLY A 172 -7.11 -14.28 11.39
CA GLY A 172 -7.57 -15.59 10.98
C GLY A 172 -6.41 -16.56 10.72
N ALA A 173 -5.36 -16.11 10.01
CA ALA A 173 -4.15 -16.90 9.82
C ALA A 173 -3.46 -17.22 11.16
N GLY A 174 -3.46 -16.29 12.11
CA GLY A 174 -2.93 -16.51 13.45
C GLY A 174 -3.68 -17.62 14.20
N ALA A 175 -5.00 -17.63 14.12
CA ALA A 175 -5.82 -18.68 14.71
C ALA A 175 -5.53 -20.06 14.09
N VAL A 176 -5.34 -20.13 12.77
CA VAL A 176 -4.96 -21.36 12.06
C VAL A 176 -3.57 -21.83 12.47
N ILE A 177 -2.56 -20.96 12.45
CA ILE A 177 -1.17 -21.27 12.84
C ILE A 177 -1.14 -21.84 14.27
N HIS A 178 -1.84 -21.21 15.20
CA HIS A 178 -1.89 -21.67 16.60
C HIS A 178 -2.55 -23.05 16.73
N ALA A 179 -3.60 -23.31 15.96
CA ALA A 179 -4.28 -24.63 15.96
C ALA A 179 -3.42 -25.76 15.37
N VAL A 180 -2.42 -25.45 14.54
CA VAL A 180 -1.53 -26.42 13.87
C VAL A 180 -0.13 -26.42 14.51
N SER A 181 -0.04 -26.20 15.81
CA SER A 181 1.21 -26.25 16.59
C SER A 181 2.27 -25.27 16.05
N ASP A 182 1.87 -24.03 15.77
CA ASP A 182 2.70 -22.93 15.31
C ASP A 182 3.42 -23.14 13.96
N ASN A 183 2.98 -24.12 13.18
CA ASN A 183 3.50 -24.36 11.85
C ASN A 183 2.96 -23.28 10.88
N GLN A 184 3.85 -22.59 10.14
CA GLN A 184 3.48 -21.53 9.19
C GLN A 184 3.39 -22.03 7.74
N ASP A 185 3.90 -23.23 7.45
CA ASP A 185 3.90 -23.82 6.11
C ASP A 185 2.51 -24.39 5.76
N PHE A 186 1.80 -23.71 4.85
CA PHE A 186 0.46 -24.11 4.46
C PHE A 186 0.38 -25.43 3.67
N ARG A 187 1.50 -25.96 3.14
CA ARG A 187 1.55 -27.28 2.51
C ARG A 187 1.28 -28.42 3.51
N ARG A 188 1.46 -28.13 4.80
CA ARG A 188 1.18 -29.08 5.90
C ARG A 188 -0.24 -28.96 6.46
N TYR A 189 -1.04 -28.05 5.91
CA TYR A 189 -2.43 -27.88 6.34
C TYR A 189 -3.35 -28.84 5.56
N GLY A 190 -4.37 -29.39 6.23
CA GLY A 190 -5.37 -30.23 5.60
C GLY A 190 -6.62 -30.41 6.48
N GLY A 191 -7.81 -30.43 5.86
CA GLY A 191 -9.06 -30.77 6.54
C GLY A 191 -9.53 -29.79 7.63
N LEU A 192 -8.93 -28.60 7.76
CA LEU A 192 -9.15 -27.67 8.87
C LEU A 192 -10.57 -27.09 8.92
N ARG A 193 -11.30 -27.10 7.80
CA ARG A 193 -12.67 -26.56 7.72
C ARG A 193 -13.61 -27.18 8.77
N ALA A 194 -13.52 -28.48 8.99
CA ALA A 194 -14.38 -29.21 9.94
C ALA A 194 -13.98 -28.91 11.40
N LEU A 195 -12.67 -28.67 11.64
CA LEU A 195 -12.13 -28.43 12.98
C LEU A 195 -12.23 -26.95 13.40
N LEU A 196 -12.14 -26.02 12.45
CA LEU A 196 -12.10 -24.59 12.67
C LEU A 196 -13.13 -23.85 11.79
N PRO A 197 -14.45 -24.10 11.96
CA PRO A 197 -15.46 -23.56 11.06
C PRO A 197 -15.56 -22.03 11.11
N LEU A 198 -15.35 -21.42 12.27
CA LEU A 198 -15.34 -19.96 12.43
C LEU A 198 -14.16 -19.33 11.68
N SER A 199 -12.95 -19.84 11.90
CA SER A 199 -11.75 -19.31 11.22
C SER A 199 -11.86 -19.49 9.70
N TYR A 200 -12.45 -20.60 9.23
CA TYR A 200 -12.71 -20.82 7.81
C TYR A 200 -13.65 -19.74 7.23
N SER A 201 -14.79 -19.49 7.88
CA SER A 201 -15.75 -18.49 7.39
C SER A 201 -15.17 -17.08 7.35
N VAL A 202 -14.43 -16.69 8.40
CA VAL A 202 -13.76 -15.39 8.52
C VAL A 202 -12.71 -15.21 7.42
N MET A 203 -11.84 -16.21 7.22
CA MET A 203 -10.81 -16.15 6.18
C MET A 203 -11.42 -16.18 4.77
N LEU A 204 -12.51 -16.92 4.55
CA LEU A 204 -13.21 -16.94 3.28
C LEU A 204 -13.77 -15.55 2.93
N ILE A 205 -14.47 -14.90 3.85
CA ILE A 205 -15.03 -13.56 3.63
C ILE A 205 -13.91 -12.55 3.34
N ALA A 206 -12.83 -12.61 4.11
CA ALA A 206 -11.71 -11.69 3.93
C ALA A 206 -10.96 -11.92 2.62
N SER A 207 -10.79 -13.18 2.18
CA SER A 207 -10.16 -13.52 0.91
C SER A 207 -11.03 -13.11 -0.28
N LEU A 208 -12.35 -13.30 -0.22
CA LEU A 208 -13.28 -12.83 -1.24
C LEU A 208 -13.28 -11.30 -1.34
N SER A 209 -13.18 -10.60 -0.22
CA SER A 209 -13.04 -9.15 -0.21
C SER A 209 -11.71 -8.70 -0.82
N LEU A 210 -10.61 -9.43 -0.59
CA LEU A 210 -9.30 -9.14 -1.18
C LEU A 210 -9.31 -9.31 -2.71
N VAL A 211 -9.95 -10.37 -3.22
CA VAL A 211 -10.02 -10.70 -4.65
C VAL A 211 -10.99 -9.78 -5.40
N ALA A 212 -11.71 -8.91 -4.69
CA ALA A 212 -12.74 -8.06 -5.27
C ALA A 212 -13.93 -8.87 -5.85
N PHE A 213 -14.38 -9.90 -5.10
CA PHE A 213 -15.58 -10.62 -5.47
C PHE A 213 -16.81 -9.67 -5.47
N PRO A 214 -17.73 -9.76 -6.45
CA PRO A 214 -18.88 -8.88 -6.54
C PRO A 214 -19.64 -8.74 -5.21
N PHE A 215 -20.07 -7.53 -4.89
CA PHE A 215 -20.77 -7.13 -3.67
C PHE A 215 -19.91 -7.16 -2.37
N MET A 216 -18.63 -7.48 -2.44
CA MET A 216 -17.70 -7.33 -1.32
C MET A 216 -17.05 -5.93 -1.34
N THR A 217 -16.47 -5.53 -0.20
CA THR A 217 -15.88 -4.19 -0.05
C THR A 217 -14.74 -3.91 -1.03
N GLY A 218 -13.92 -4.93 -1.31
CA GLY A 218 -12.81 -4.84 -2.27
C GLY A 218 -13.25 -4.61 -3.70
N PHE A 219 -14.43 -5.10 -4.10
CA PHE A 219 -14.99 -4.89 -5.42
C PHE A 219 -15.14 -3.40 -5.73
N TYR A 220 -15.85 -2.68 -4.89
CA TYR A 220 -16.07 -1.24 -5.11
C TYR A 220 -14.79 -0.42 -5.07
N SER A 221 -13.87 -0.71 -4.16
CA SER A 221 -12.66 0.11 -4.01
C SER A 221 -11.59 -0.17 -5.06
N LYS A 222 -11.41 -1.42 -5.51
CA LYS A 222 -10.46 -1.75 -6.58
C LYS A 222 -10.96 -1.31 -7.95
N ASP A 223 -12.24 -1.55 -8.24
CA ASP A 223 -12.83 -1.15 -9.52
C ASP A 223 -12.73 0.36 -9.70
N LEU A 224 -13.00 1.16 -8.67
CA LEU A 224 -12.82 2.61 -8.73
C LEU A 224 -11.37 3.03 -9.03
N ILE A 225 -10.36 2.31 -8.53
CA ILE A 225 -8.96 2.59 -8.88
C ILE A 225 -8.74 2.27 -10.36
N LEU A 226 -9.16 1.10 -10.83
CA LEU A 226 -9.01 0.70 -12.23
C LEU A 226 -9.77 1.63 -13.18
N GLU A 227 -10.99 2.03 -12.84
CA GLU A 227 -11.75 3.02 -13.59
C GLU A 227 -11.05 4.39 -13.62
N SER A 228 -10.45 4.83 -12.52
CA SER A 228 -9.70 6.08 -12.49
C SER A 228 -8.45 6.05 -13.38
N ILE A 229 -7.82 4.89 -13.55
CA ILE A 229 -6.71 4.70 -14.50
C ILE A 229 -7.25 4.75 -15.93
N TYR A 230 -8.31 4.04 -16.22
CA TYR A 230 -8.92 3.97 -17.57
C TYR A 230 -9.48 5.31 -18.02
N GLY A 231 -10.03 6.10 -17.10
CA GLY A 231 -10.60 7.41 -17.39
C GLY A 231 -9.58 8.48 -17.82
N GLN A 232 -8.29 8.23 -17.63
CA GLN A 232 -7.23 9.11 -18.13
C GLN A 232 -6.72 8.60 -19.47
N PHE A 233 -7.09 9.30 -20.56
CA PHE A 233 -6.81 8.93 -21.97
C PHE A 233 -5.33 9.08 -22.40
N TYR A 234 -4.37 8.88 -21.54
CA TYR A 234 -2.95 8.90 -21.89
C TYR A 234 -2.41 7.48 -22.13
N PHE A 235 -1.48 7.34 -23.07
CA PHE A 235 -0.81 6.06 -23.34
C PHE A 235 -0.22 5.43 -22.07
N THR A 236 0.37 6.24 -21.21
CA THR A 236 0.92 5.83 -19.92
C THR A 236 -0.11 5.18 -19.01
N SER A 237 -1.32 5.75 -18.94
CA SER A 237 -2.39 5.20 -18.12
C SER A 237 -2.91 3.87 -18.66
N THR A 238 -2.99 3.71 -19.98
CA THR A 238 -3.39 2.43 -20.59
C THR A 238 -2.43 1.30 -20.24
N VAL A 239 -1.12 1.54 -20.32
CA VAL A 239 -0.10 0.54 -19.93
C VAL A 239 -0.22 0.22 -18.43
N VAL A 240 -0.36 1.23 -17.59
CA VAL A 240 -0.54 1.04 -16.14
C VAL A 240 -1.83 0.27 -15.83
N TYR A 241 -2.91 0.52 -16.58
CA TYR A 241 -4.17 -0.24 -16.44
C TYR A 241 -3.95 -1.75 -16.65
N PHE A 242 -3.29 -2.13 -17.74
CA PHE A 242 -2.96 -3.55 -17.99
C PHE A 242 -2.07 -4.13 -16.90
N ILE A 243 -1.05 -3.39 -16.48
CA ILE A 243 -0.15 -3.82 -15.41
C ILE A 243 -0.93 -3.99 -14.09
N ALA A 244 -1.76 -3.03 -13.72
CA ALA A 244 -2.55 -3.07 -12.50
C ALA A 244 -3.64 -4.17 -12.52
N SER A 245 -4.20 -4.48 -13.69
CA SER A 245 -5.21 -5.55 -13.83
C SER A 245 -4.61 -6.96 -13.70
N ILE A 246 -3.31 -7.14 -13.95
CA ILE A 246 -2.58 -8.40 -13.73
C ILE A 246 -2.22 -8.60 -12.25
N GLY A 247 -2.01 -7.53 -11.49
CA GLY A 247 -1.60 -7.54 -10.08
C GLY A 247 -2.74 -7.69 -9.11
#